data_2a77970f9810aaeb20c83cd49f2d876f
#
_entry.id   2a77970f9810aaeb20c83cd49f2d876f
#
_cell.length_a   1.000
_cell.length_b   1.000
_cell.length_c   1.000
_cell.angle_alpha   90.00
_cell.angle_beta   90.00
_cell.angle_gamma   90.00
#
_symmetry.space_group_name_H-M   'P 1'
#
loop_
_entity.id
_entity.type
_entity.pdbx_description
1 polymer ?
#
loop_
_entity_poly.entity_id
_entity_poly.type
_entity_poly.pdbx_seq_one_letter_code
_entity_poly.pdbx_strand_id
1 'polypeptide(L)'
;MSAGVATASGSAAERPAVERRRRLPFSPWHLILFPTAVVLELPMLWMVLSSFMSNAQINQFPPTIITDSLHIDGWRTVLDDSQFPRWFLNSTIVALVTVVSNLVFCSLAGYAFARLRFRGSTVVFLLILFTLVIPFQLTMIPTFIVMDKLGIVDTLAALIVPALVLPLGVFLMRQFFVNLPREVEEAARIDGCSRLGVLVHVALPLARPALATLAALTFLLMWNDLLWPLIAISSDENATLPLGLTTFQGQHTQDFSAVMAGNVITVVPVLIAFLLAQRTFIESLTSSAVKG
;
A
#
# COMPACT_ATOMS: atom_id res chain seq x y z
N MET A 1 -15.01 87.93 4.89
CA MET A 1 -15.61 86.62 4.89
C MET A 1 -14.50 85.66 4.58
N SER A 2 -13.87 85.01 5.57
CA SER A 2 -12.76 84.06 5.43
C SER A 2 -13.28 82.68 5.76
N ALA A 3 -13.16 81.79 4.76
CA ALA A 3 -13.46 80.36 4.91
C ALA A 3 -12.21 79.64 5.40
N GLY A 4 -12.27 79.06 6.60
CA GLY A 4 -11.21 78.25 7.15
C GLY A 4 -11.14 76.88 6.49
N VAL A 5 -9.97 76.51 6.04
CA VAL A 5 -9.66 75.16 5.56
C VAL A 5 -9.24 74.30 6.75
N ALA A 6 -10.06 73.32 7.09
CA ALA A 6 -9.74 72.33 8.08
C ALA A 6 -8.84 71.27 7.49
N THR A 7 -7.57 71.18 7.97
CA THR A 7 -6.64 70.12 7.65
C THR A 7 -6.97 68.89 8.49
N ALA A 8 -7.47 67.82 7.84
CA ALA A 8 -7.64 66.54 8.45
C ALA A 8 -6.28 65.82 8.58
N SER A 9 -5.77 65.73 9.81
CA SER A 9 -4.58 64.92 10.16
C SER A 9 -4.99 63.45 10.12
N GLY A 10 -4.55 62.72 9.08
CA GLY A 10 -4.71 61.28 9.00
C GLY A 10 -3.87 60.56 10.04
N SER A 11 -4.54 59.96 11.02
CA SER A 11 -3.94 59.02 11.95
C SER A 11 -3.43 57.80 11.20
N ALA A 12 -2.14 57.66 11.10
CA ALA A 12 -1.49 56.44 10.58
C ALA A 12 -1.77 55.31 11.60
N ALA A 13 -2.69 54.42 11.26
CA ALA A 13 -2.93 53.21 12.04
C ALA A 13 -1.65 52.37 12.03
N GLU A 14 -0.98 52.32 13.15
CA GLU A 14 0.15 51.37 13.40
C GLU A 14 -0.36 49.97 13.19
N ARG A 15 0.12 49.31 12.14
CA ARG A 15 -0.08 47.87 11.91
C ARG A 15 0.62 47.13 13.06
N PRO A 16 -0.10 46.26 13.80
CA PRO A 16 0.53 45.50 14.86
C PRO A 16 1.68 44.66 14.25
N ALA A 17 2.86 44.83 14.86
CA ALA A 17 4.02 44.04 14.51
C ALA A 17 3.71 42.56 14.67
N VAL A 18 3.69 41.81 13.54
CA VAL A 18 3.54 40.35 13.57
C VAL A 18 4.79 39.83 14.26
N GLU A 19 4.62 39.48 15.53
CA GLU A 19 5.63 38.81 16.33
C GLU A 19 6.03 37.51 15.59
N ARG A 20 7.17 37.54 14.92
CA ARG A 20 7.78 36.34 14.39
C ARG A 20 8.17 35.44 15.56
N ARG A 21 7.23 34.61 16.01
CA ARG A 21 7.56 33.51 16.93
C ARG A 21 8.70 32.75 16.29
N ARG A 22 9.89 32.82 16.85
CA ARG A 22 11.03 31.98 16.56
C ARG A 22 10.54 30.53 16.75
N ARG A 23 10.16 29.87 15.67
CA ARG A 23 9.83 28.44 15.71
C ARG A 23 11.14 27.76 16.09
N LEU A 24 11.19 27.21 17.29
CA LEU A 24 12.25 26.29 17.66
C LEU A 24 12.32 25.21 16.57
N PRO A 25 13.53 24.82 16.12
CA PRO A 25 13.67 23.75 15.12
C PRO A 25 13.12 22.41 15.60
N PHE A 26 12.85 22.29 16.91
CA PHE A 26 12.26 21.11 17.55
C PHE A 26 10.92 21.47 18.19
N SER A 27 9.84 20.79 17.75
CA SER A 27 8.58 20.77 18.47
C SER A 27 8.72 19.85 19.71
N PRO A 28 8.11 20.17 20.88
CA PRO A 28 8.10 19.26 22.05
C PRO A 28 7.60 17.85 21.73
N TRP A 29 6.75 17.69 20.73
CA TRP A 29 6.26 16.42 20.24
C TRP A 29 7.38 15.46 19.76
N HIS A 30 8.52 15.97 19.31
CA HIS A 30 9.64 15.13 18.90
C HIS A 30 10.23 14.32 20.06
N LEU A 31 10.08 14.80 21.31
CA LEU A 31 10.52 14.08 22.51
C LEU A 31 9.69 12.81 22.78
N ILE A 32 8.46 12.77 22.30
CA ILE A 32 7.58 11.61 22.41
C ILE A 32 7.66 10.77 21.13
N LEU A 33 7.57 11.42 19.97
CA LEU A 33 7.51 10.71 18.67
C LEU A 33 8.79 9.97 18.35
N PHE A 34 9.96 10.53 18.66
CA PHE A 34 11.24 9.88 18.36
C PHE A 34 11.46 8.60 19.17
N PRO A 35 11.33 8.56 20.51
CA PRO A 35 11.43 7.31 21.27
C PRO A 35 10.38 6.28 20.84
N THR A 36 9.14 6.74 20.58
CA THR A 36 8.09 5.83 20.09
C THR A 36 8.46 5.22 18.74
N ALA A 37 8.97 6.02 17.81
CA ALA A 37 9.44 5.49 16.52
C ALA A 37 10.57 4.48 16.68
N VAL A 38 11.57 4.78 17.54
CA VAL A 38 12.68 3.85 17.83
C VAL A 38 12.16 2.52 18.40
N VAL A 39 11.20 2.56 19.32
CA VAL A 39 10.62 1.33 19.91
C VAL A 39 9.87 0.52 18.85
N LEU A 40 9.13 1.18 17.94
CA LEU A 40 8.41 0.51 16.86
C LEU A 40 9.34 -0.10 15.81
N GLU A 41 10.54 0.47 15.62
CA GLU A 41 11.54 -0.03 14.68
C GLU A 41 12.44 -1.15 15.26
N LEU A 42 12.42 -1.38 16.59
CA LEU A 42 13.23 -2.42 17.23
C LEU A 42 13.07 -3.80 16.59
N PRO A 43 11.87 -4.31 16.26
CA PRO A 43 11.73 -5.61 15.61
C PRO A 43 12.41 -5.66 14.23
N MET A 44 12.32 -4.59 13.42
CA MET A 44 13.01 -4.52 12.14
C MET A 44 14.53 -4.48 12.31
N LEU A 45 15.02 -3.68 13.25
CA LEU A 45 16.45 -3.65 13.60
C LEU A 45 16.94 -5.03 14.06
N TRP A 46 16.15 -5.71 14.89
CA TRP A 46 16.47 -7.08 15.32
C TRP A 46 16.52 -8.05 14.13
N MET A 47 15.60 -8.00 13.21
CA MET A 47 15.59 -8.81 11.99
C MET A 47 16.86 -8.57 11.16
N VAL A 48 17.24 -7.29 10.95
CA VAL A 48 18.48 -6.95 10.23
C VAL A 48 19.72 -7.45 10.97
N LEU A 49 19.81 -7.25 12.28
CA LEU A 49 20.93 -7.74 13.08
C LEU A 49 21.01 -9.27 13.04
N SER A 50 19.88 -9.94 13.22
CA SER A 50 19.82 -11.42 13.22
C SER A 50 20.18 -12.02 11.86
N SER A 51 19.99 -11.29 10.76
CA SER A 51 20.41 -11.74 9.42
C SER A 51 21.93 -11.87 9.28
N PHE A 52 22.70 -11.26 10.18
CA PHE A 52 24.17 -11.35 10.26
C PHE A 52 24.65 -12.19 11.43
N MET A 53 23.78 -12.98 12.07
CA MET A 53 24.11 -13.89 13.15
C MET A 53 24.11 -15.34 12.66
N SER A 54 24.89 -16.20 13.34
CA SER A 54 24.77 -17.63 13.13
C SER A 54 23.51 -18.19 13.78
N ASN A 55 23.02 -19.34 13.32
CA ASN A 55 21.89 -20.02 13.94
C ASN A 55 22.09 -20.31 15.42
N ALA A 56 23.33 -20.61 15.86
CA ALA A 56 23.69 -20.83 17.26
C ALA A 56 23.49 -19.53 18.09
N GLN A 57 23.89 -18.37 17.56
CA GLN A 57 23.75 -17.08 18.23
C GLN A 57 22.27 -16.65 18.33
N ILE A 58 21.49 -16.87 17.26
CA ILE A 58 20.05 -16.53 17.24
C ILE A 58 19.27 -17.34 18.29
N ASN A 59 19.62 -18.61 18.45
CA ASN A 59 18.94 -19.55 19.37
C ASN A 59 19.51 -19.51 20.81
N GLN A 60 20.52 -18.69 21.07
CA GLN A 60 21.13 -18.60 22.41
C GLN A 60 20.18 -17.88 23.39
N PHE A 61 20.13 -18.41 24.62
CA PHE A 61 19.39 -17.76 25.71
C PHE A 61 20.35 -17.44 26.87
N PRO A 62 20.41 -16.19 27.35
CA PRO A 62 19.72 -15.00 26.89
C PRO A 62 20.17 -14.53 25.49
N PRO A 63 19.29 -13.86 24.71
CA PRO A 63 19.64 -13.40 23.37
C PRO A 63 20.80 -12.40 23.42
N THR A 64 21.80 -12.58 22.57
CA THR A 64 22.90 -11.62 22.39
C THR A 64 22.47 -10.54 21.44
N ILE A 65 22.45 -9.28 21.91
CA ILE A 65 22.07 -8.11 21.07
C ILE A 65 23.24 -7.65 20.21
N ILE A 66 24.46 -7.80 20.75
CA ILE A 66 25.70 -7.41 20.06
C ILE A 66 26.47 -8.70 19.78
N THR A 67 26.69 -8.99 18.50
CA THR A 67 27.44 -10.17 18.07
C THR A 67 28.93 -9.86 18.02
N ASP A 68 29.76 -10.77 18.53
CA ASP A 68 31.22 -10.67 18.49
C ASP A 68 31.79 -10.93 17.09
N SER A 69 30.98 -11.54 16.21
CA SER A 69 31.34 -11.85 14.82
C SER A 69 30.16 -11.75 13.89
N LEU A 70 30.35 -11.13 12.73
CA LEU A 70 29.36 -11.06 11.67
C LEU A 70 29.42 -12.33 10.81
N HIS A 71 28.28 -12.99 10.64
CA HIS A 71 28.12 -14.16 9.81
C HIS A 71 27.25 -13.81 8.60
N ILE A 72 27.68 -14.20 7.41
CA ILE A 72 26.95 -13.98 6.16
C ILE A 72 26.39 -15.29 5.57
N ASP A 73 26.41 -16.35 6.37
CA ASP A 73 26.01 -17.68 5.89
C ASP A 73 24.54 -17.70 5.47
N GLY A 74 23.65 -17.08 6.26
CA GLY A 74 22.25 -16.94 5.88
C GLY A 74 22.03 -16.19 4.57
N TRP A 75 22.82 -15.15 4.31
CA TRP A 75 22.78 -14.42 3.05
C TRP A 75 23.25 -15.28 1.88
N ARG A 76 24.32 -16.07 2.08
CA ARG A 76 24.81 -17.02 1.07
C ARG A 76 23.77 -18.08 0.79
N THR A 77 23.19 -18.71 1.81
CA THR A 77 22.13 -19.71 1.66
C THR A 77 20.99 -19.20 0.80
N VAL A 78 20.52 -17.97 1.03
CA VAL A 78 19.42 -17.39 0.26
C VAL A 78 19.84 -16.99 -1.16
N LEU A 79 20.99 -16.35 -1.34
CA LEU A 79 21.42 -15.83 -2.64
C LEU A 79 21.96 -16.91 -3.57
N ASP A 80 22.51 -18.00 -3.01
CA ASP A 80 23.00 -19.16 -3.78
C ASP A 80 21.86 -20.15 -4.12
N ASP A 81 20.67 -19.99 -3.52
CA ASP A 81 19.51 -20.78 -3.87
C ASP A 81 19.04 -20.44 -5.31
N SER A 82 19.02 -21.46 -6.17
CA SER A 82 18.67 -21.33 -7.58
C SER A 82 17.22 -20.90 -7.81
N GLN A 83 16.31 -21.13 -6.86
CA GLN A 83 14.89 -20.77 -6.95
C GLN A 83 14.60 -19.36 -6.43
N PHE A 84 15.45 -18.78 -5.59
CA PHE A 84 15.21 -17.48 -4.98
C PHE A 84 14.92 -16.35 -6.00
N PRO A 85 15.69 -16.18 -7.09
CA PRO A 85 15.39 -15.17 -8.10
C PRO A 85 14.02 -15.37 -8.76
N ARG A 86 13.58 -16.64 -8.90
CA ARG A 86 12.31 -17.00 -9.48
C ARG A 86 11.16 -16.65 -8.53
N TRP A 87 11.28 -16.95 -7.25
CA TRP A 87 10.29 -16.56 -6.24
C TRP A 87 10.10 -15.04 -6.18
N PHE A 88 11.22 -14.30 -6.23
CA PHE A 88 11.18 -12.84 -6.27
C PHE A 88 10.47 -12.33 -7.52
N LEU A 89 10.77 -12.91 -8.69
CA LEU A 89 10.12 -12.58 -9.96
C LEU A 89 8.63 -12.91 -9.93
N ASN A 90 8.24 -14.09 -9.42
CA ASN A 90 6.85 -14.52 -9.29
C ASN A 90 6.05 -13.53 -8.42
N SER A 91 6.58 -13.17 -7.24
CA SER A 91 5.94 -12.16 -6.38
C SER A 91 5.80 -10.82 -7.08
N THR A 92 6.82 -10.41 -7.83
CA THR A 92 6.78 -9.16 -8.59
C THR A 92 5.70 -9.20 -9.67
N ILE A 93 5.60 -10.31 -10.43
CA ILE A 93 4.58 -10.49 -11.47
C ILE A 93 3.18 -10.46 -10.85
N VAL A 94 2.95 -11.28 -9.81
CA VAL A 94 1.64 -11.35 -9.14
C VAL A 94 1.24 -9.98 -8.61
N ALA A 95 2.12 -9.30 -7.88
CA ALA A 95 1.83 -7.99 -7.32
C ALA A 95 1.55 -6.93 -8.40
N LEU A 96 2.41 -6.82 -9.41
CA LEU A 96 2.26 -5.79 -10.45
C LEU A 96 1.05 -6.03 -11.35
N VAL A 97 0.80 -7.28 -11.77
CA VAL A 97 -0.37 -7.59 -12.60
C VAL A 97 -1.66 -7.32 -11.83
N THR A 98 -1.70 -7.69 -10.56
CA THR A 98 -2.86 -7.41 -9.69
C THR A 98 -3.03 -5.91 -9.44
N VAL A 99 -1.95 -5.15 -9.24
CA VAL A 99 -2.02 -3.68 -9.13
C VAL A 99 -2.62 -3.08 -10.39
N VAL A 100 -2.09 -3.42 -11.56
CA VAL A 100 -2.58 -2.88 -12.84
C VAL A 100 -4.05 -3.23 -13.06
N SER A 101 -4.44 -4.48 -12.81
CA SER A 101 -5.83 -4.92 -12.93
C SER A 101 -6.77 -4.15 -12.00
N ASN A 102 -6.38 -3.95 -10.74
CA ASN A 102 -7.17 -3.19 -9.78
C ASN A 102 -7.26 -1.70 -10.16
N LEU A 103 -6.17 -1.08 -10.62
CA LEU A 103 -6.22 0.29 -11.11
C LEU A 103 -7.21 0.46 -12.26
N VAL A 104 -7.29 -0.52 -13.15
CA VAL A 104 -8.24 -0.47 -14.29
C VAL A 104 -9.65 -0.82 -13.83
N PHE A 105 -9.87 -2.01 -13.29
CA PHE A 105 -11.22 -2.52 -13.03
C PHE A 105 -11.90 -1.82 -11.85
N CYS A 106 -11.17 -1.52 -10.76
CA CYS A 106 -11.76 -0.80 -9.64
C CYS A 106 -12.08 0.65 -9.98
N SER A 107 -11.28 1.28 -10.87
CA SER A 107 -11.59 2.63 -11.36
C SER A 107 -12.83 2.63 -12.23
N LEU A 108 -12.94 1.70 -13.17
CA LEU A 108 -14.13 1.55 -14.03
C LEU A 108 -15.38 1.28 -13.19
N ALA A 109 -15.31 0.30 -12.28
CA ALA A 109 -16.44 -0.04 -11.41
C ALA A 109 -16.78 1.11 -10.45
N GLY A 110 -15.78 1.70 -9.79
CA GLY A 110 -15.96 2.83 -8.88
C GLY A 110 -16.60 4.03 -9.57
N TYR A 111 -16.16 4.37 -10.78
CA TYR A 111 -16.75 5.43 -11.59
C TYR A 111 -18.19 5.10 -11.99
N ALA A 112 -18.46 3.87 -12.44
CA ALA A 112 -19.80 3.43 -12.80
C ALA A 112 -20.76 3.56 -11.61
N PHE A 113 -20.40 3.08 -10.42
CA PHE A 113 -21.22 3.20 -9.21
C PHE A 113 -21.34 4.64 -8.67
N ALA A 114 -20.42 5.54 -8.98
CA ALA A 114 -20.48 6.94 -8.56
C ALA A 114 -21.31 7.83 -9.49
N ARG A 115 -21.23 7.59 -10.81
CA ARG A 115 -21.70 8.51 -11.84
C ARG A 115 -22.81 7.96 -12.73
N LEU A 116 -22.88 6.65 -12.92
CA LEU A 116 -23.88 6.05 -13.78
C LEU A 116 -25.13 5.65 -12.99
N ARG A 117 -26.30 6.03 -13.50
CA ARG A 117 -27.59 5.59 -12.96
C ARG A 117 -28.04 4.36 -13.71
N PHE A 118 -28.04 3.21 -13.07
CA PHE A 118 -28.60 1.97 -13.60
C PHE A 118 -29.43 1.25 -12.53
N ARG A 119 -30.41 0.47 -12.97
CA ARG A 119 -31.28 -0.28 -12.06
C ARG A 119 -30.46 -1.28 -11.25
N GLY A 120 -30.64 -1.28 -9.93
CA GLY A 120 -29.94 -2.20 -9.02
C GLY A 120 -28.51 -1.77 -8.63
N SER A 121 -28.00 -0.62 -9.08
CA SER A 121 -26.63 -0.16 -8.76
C SER A 121 -26.33 -0.17 -7.26
N THR A 122 -27.27 0.28 -6.44
CA THR A 122 -27.11 0.28 -4.96
C THR A 122 -27.03 -1.14 -4.40
N VAL A 123 -27.89 -2.04 -4.88
CA VAL A 123 -27.90 -3.44 -4.40
C VAL A 123 -26.60 -4.14 -4.77
N VAL A 124 -26.15 -4.03 -6.02
CA VAL A 124 -24.90 -4.63 -6.47
C VAL A 124 -23.71 -4.06 -5.70
N PHE A 125 -23.68 -2.74 -5.48
CA PHE A 125 -22.62 -2.13 -4.67
C PHE A 125 -22.62 -2.62 -3.23
N LEU A 126 -23.81 -2.73 -2.60
CA LEU A 126 -23.93 -3.29 -1.25
C LEU A 126 -23.48 -4.76 -1.17
N LEU A 127 -23.78 -5.57 -2.19
CA LEU A 127 -23.29 -6.95 -2.27
C LEU A 127 -21.76 -7.00 -2.35
N ILE A 128 -21.13 -6.10 -3.13
CA ILE A 128 -19.66 -5.97 -3.16
C ILE A 128 -19.14 -5.60 -1.77
N LEU A 129 -19.76 -4.63 -1.08
CA LEU A 129 -19.35 -4.27 0.29
C LEU A 129 -19.54 -5.42 1.28
N PHE A 130 -20.57 -6.22 1.10
CA PHE A 130 -20.84 -7.37 1.98
C PHE A 130 -19.69 -8.40 1.91
N THR A 131 -19.04 -8.54 0.76
CA THR A 131 -17.88 -9.44 0.63
C THR A 131 -16.69 -9.00 1.49
N LEU A 132 -16.56 -7.72 1.85
CA LEU A 132 -15.51 -7.23 2.75
C LEU A 132 -15.65 -7.73 4.19
N VAL A 133 -16.86 -8.10 4.60
CA VAL A 133 -17.15 -8.60 5.94
C VAL A 133 -16.84 -10.09 6.06
N ILE A 134 -16.82 -10.80 4.93
CA ILE A 134 -16.55 -12.24 4.90
C ILE A 134 -15.03 -12.46 4.97
N PRO A 135 -14.50 -13.11 6.03
CA PRO A 135 -13.08 -13.43 6.11
C PRO A 135 -12.66 -14.31 4.93
N PHE A 136 -11.52 -13.99 4.32
CA PHE A 136 -10.98 -14.76 3.19
C PHE A 136 -10.83 -16.25 3.51
N GLN A 137 -10.48 -16.59 4.76
CA GLN A 137 -10.33 -17.96 5.23
C GLN A 137 -11.58 -18.82 5.02
N LEU A 138 -12.78 -18.23 5.07
CA LEU A 138 -14.04 -18.95 4.81
C LEU A 138 -14.27 -19.20 3.31
N THR A 139 -13.76 -18.33 2.45
CA THR A 139 -13.94 -18.44 0.99
C THR A 139 -12.79 -19.18 0.31
N MET A 140 -11.73 -19.48 1.02
CA MET A 140 -10.48 -20.04 0.51
C MET A 140 -10.69 -21.41 -0.15
N ILE A 141 -11.40 -22.35 0.51
CA ILE A 141 -11.70 -23.67 -0.05
C ILE A 141 -12.60 -23.57 -1.29
N PRO A 142 -13.73 -22.84 -1.28
CA PRO A 142 -14.51 -22.60 -2.49
C PRO A 142 -13.69 -21.97 -3.62
N THR A 143 -12.81 -21.02 -3.31
CA THR A 143 -11.93 -20.39 -4.32
C THR A 143 -10.99 -21.43 -4.92
N PHE A 144 -10.36 -22.28 -4.10
CA PHE A 144 -9.49 -23.35 -4.58
C PHE A 144 -10.24 -24.29 -5.54
N ILE A 145 -11.46 -24.73 -5.19
CA ILE A 145 -12.29 -25.60 -6.05
C ILE A 145 -12.57 -24.91 -7.41
N VAL A 146 -12.79 -23.60 -7.41
CA VAL A 146 -13.00 -22.86 -8.66
C VAL A 146 -11.72 -22.83 -9.49
N MET A 147 -10.56 -22.55 -8.89
CA MET A 147 -9.26 -22.53 -9.58
C MET A 147 -8.90 -23.93 -10.13
N ASP A 148 -9.21 -24.98 -9.36
CA ASP A 148 -9.00 -26.37 -9.79
C ASP A 148 -9.87 -26.71 -10.99
N LYS A 149 -11.16 -26.37 -10.97
CA LYS A 149 -12.06 -26.58 -12.12
C LYS A 149 -11.66 -25.79 -13.36
N LEU A 150 -10.99 -24.64 -13.18
CA LEU A 150 -10.43 -23.86 -14.27
C LEU A 150 -9.10 -24.43 -14.79
N GLY A 151 -8.51 -25.41 -14.09
CA GLY A 151 -7.24 -26.03 -14.45
C GLY A 151 -6.04 -25.09 -14.28
N ILE A 152 -6.12 -24.10 -13.38
CA ILE A 152 -5.06 -23.11 -13.17
C ILE A 152 -4.39 -23.21 -11.79
N VAL A 153 -4.75 -24.18 -10.95
CA VAL A 153 -4.03 -24.50 -9.71
C VAL A 153 -2.56 -24.75 -10.03
N ASP A 154 -1.67 -24.40 -9.10
CA ASP A 154 -0.23 -24.46 -9.26
C ASP A 154 0.32 -23.59 -10.41
N THR A 155 -0.31 -22.45 -10.67
CA THR A 155 0.17 -21.42 -11.59
C THR A 155 0.05 -20.03 -10.98
N LEU A 156 0.80 -19.05 -11.50
CA LEU A 156 0.64 -17.65 -11.07
C LEU A 156 -0.76 -17.11 -11.36
N ALA A 157 -1.47 -17.66 -12.34
CA ALA A 157 -2.85 -17.29 -12.63
C ALA A 157 -3.80 -17.61 -11.46
N ALA A 158 -3.57 -18.72 -10.72
CA ALA A 158 -4.35 -19.04 -9.53
C ALA A 158 -4.23 -17.97 -8.43
N LEU A 159 -3.10 -17.25 -8.38
CA LEU A 159 -2.88 -16.17 -7.43
C LEU A 159 -3.49 -14.84 -7.91
N ILE A 160 -3.43 -14.59 -9.22
CA ILE A 160 -3.84 -13.33 -9.82
C ILE A 160 -5.38 -13.26 -10.00
N VAL A 161 -6.00 -14.33 -10.53
CA VAL A 161 -7.41 -14.31 -10.94
C VAL A 161 -8.38 -13.94 -9.80
N PRO A 162 -8.28 -14.49 -8.58
CA PRO A 162 -9.17 -14.11 -7.49
C PRO A 162 -9.00 -12.65 -7.04
N ALA A 163 -7.83 -12.07 -7.29
CA ALA A 163 -7.45 -10.72 -6.86
C ALA A 163 -7.57 -9.65 -7.95
N LEU A 164 -8.08 -10.00 -9.16
CA LEU A 164 -8.21 -9.07 -10.29
C LEU A 164 -9.02 -7.81 -9.95
N VAL A 165 -10.02 -7.94 -9.07
CA VAL A 165 -10.87 -6.84 -8.62
C VAL A 165 -11.09 -6.96 -7.12
N LEU A 166 -10.44 -6.13 -6.35
CA LEU A 166 -10.62 -6.10 -4.90
C LEU A 166 -11.84 -5.25 -4.51
N PRO A 167 -12.77 -5.77 -3.71
CA PRO A 167 -13.94 -5.02 -3.25
C PRO A 167 -13.59 -3.69 -2.56
N LEU A 168 -12.51 -3.69 -1.76
CA LEU A 168 -11.97 -2.49 -1.13
C LEU A 168 -11.53 -1.44 -2.17
N GLY A 169 -10.93 -1.87 -3.28
CA GLY A 169 -10.53 -0.98 -4.38
C GLY A 169 -11.74 -0.32 -5.05
N VAL A 170 -12.80 -1.08 -5.32
CA VAL A 170 -14.05 -0.54 -5.88
C VAL A 170 -14.67 0.50 -4.93
N PHE A 171 -14.69 0.19 -3.63
CA PHE A 171 -15.18 1.11 -2.60
C PHE A 171 -14.38 2.41 -2.58
N LEU A 172 -13.05 2.32 -2.50
CA LEU A 172 -12.13 3.46 -2.44
C LEU A 172 -12.31 4.38 -3.66
N MET A 173 -12.30 3.81 -4.86
CA MET A 173 -12.46 4.58 -6.09
C MET A 173 -13.84 5.21 -6.20
N ARG A 174 -14.90 4.49 -5.81
CA ARG A 174 -16.24 5.07 -5.78
C ARG A 174 -16.33 6.25 -4.81
N GLN A 175 -15.78 6.14 -3.60
CA GLN A 175 -15.80 7.24 -2.63
C GLN A 175 -15.07 8.47 -3.15
N PHE A 176 -13.94 8.26 -3.83
CA PHE A 176 -13.25 9.38 -4.47
C PHE A 176 -14.12 10.05 -5.54
N PHE A 177 -14.66 9.27 -6.48
CA PHE A 177 -15.48 9.82 -7.58
C PHE A 177 -16.77 10.46 -7.09
N VAL A 178 -17.41 9.97 -6.03
CA VAL A 178 -18.60 10.62 -5.44
C VAL A 178 -18.28 12.05 -4.97
N ASN A 179 -17.10 12.27 -4.42
CA ASN A 179 -16.65 13.56 -3.89
C ASN A 179 -16.08 14.51 -4.95
N LEU A 180 -15.90 14.06 -6.19
CA LEU A 180 -15.41 14.89 -7.28
C LEU A 180 -16.54 15.87 -7.71
N PRO A 181 -16.25 17.19 -7.88
CA PRO A 181 -17.24 18.15 -8.36
C PRO A 181 -17.83 17.75 -9.73
N ARG A 182 -19.14 17.81 -9.86
CA ARG A 182 -19.82 17.42 -11.12
C ARG A 182 -19.59 18.43 -12.25
N GLU A 183 -19.38 19.68 -11.87
CA GLU A 183 -19.16 20.80 -12.78
C GLU A 183 -17.98 20.56 -13.72
N VAL A 184 -16.92 19.90 -13.22
CA VAL A 184 -15.74 19.56 -14.02
C VAL A 184 -16.06 18.51 -15.10
N GLU A 185 -16.89 17.52 -14.75
CA GLU A 185 -17.33 16.50 -15.71
C GLU A 185 -18.35 17.05 -16.72
N GLU A 186 -19.23 17.95 -16.28
CA GLU A 186 -20.22 18.60 -17.13
C GLU A 186 -19.55 19.52 -18.14
N ALA A 187 -18.54 20.30 -17.74
CA ALA A 187 -17.73 21.11 -18.65
C ALA A 187 -17.09 20.26 -19.76
N ALA A 188 -16.44 19.16 -19.39
CA ALA A 188 -15.85 18.25 -20.38
C ALA A 188 -16.88 17.62 -21.33
N ARG A 189 -18.12 17.42 -20.88
CA ARG A 189 -19.18 16.91 -21.73
C ARG A 189 -19.70 17.97 -22.68
N ILE A 190 -19.76 19.25 -22.28
CA ILE A 190 -20.07 20.38 -23.14
C ILE A 190 -19.03 20.51 -24.25
N ASP A 191 -17.75 20.25 -23.92
CA ASP A 191 -16.63 20.22 -24.87
C ASP A 191 -16.64 18.96 -25.78
N GLY A 192 -17.68 18.12 -25.71
CA GLY A 192 -17.88 16.97 -26.59
C GLY A 192 -17.26 15.65 -26.11
N CYS A 193 -16.73 15.56 -24.89
CA CYS A 193 -16.19 14.33 -24.36
C CYS A 193 -17.28 13.26 -24.14
N SER A 194 -17.01 12.04 -24.61
CA SER A 194 -17.80 10.86 -24.24
C SER A 194 -17.66 10.53 -22.75
N ARG A 195 -18.53 9.70 -22.20
CA ARG A 195 -18.44 9.28 -20.78
C ARG A 195 -17.10 8.61 -20.45
N LEU A 196 -16.58 7.77 -21.34
CA LEU A 196 -15.27 7.16 -21.17
C LEU A 196 -14.15 8.21 -21.33
N GLY A 197 -14.33 9.17 -22.23
CA GLY A 197 -13.42 10.32 -22.38
C GLY A 197 -13.33 11.15 -21.10
N VAL A 198 -14.46 11.44 -20.45
CA VAL A 198 -14.50 12.13 -19.14
C VAL A 198 -13.75 11.30 -18.08
N LEU A 199 -13.97 10.00 -18.02
CA LEU A 199 -13.24 9.15 -17.07
C LEU A 199 -11.72 9.24 -17.30
N VAL A 200 -11.27 9.01 -18.54
CA VAL A 200 -9.83 8.89 -18.84
C VAL A 200 -9.10 10.23 -18.80
N HIS A 201 -9.70 11.29 -19.33
CA HIS A 201 -9.02 12.59 -19.49
C HIS A 201 -9.28 13.57 -18.33
N VAL A 202 -10.32 13.34 -17.52
CA VAL A 202 -10.69 14.25 -16.44
C VAL A 202 -10.65 13.54 -15.08
N ALA A 203 -11.47 12.50 -14.89
CA ALA A 203 -11.67 11.89 -13.58
C ALA A 203 -10.42 11.12 -13.08
N LEU A 204 -9.77 10.31 -13.93
CA LEU A 204 -8.56 9.56 -13.56
C LEU A 204 -7.35 10.47 -13.27
N PRO A 205 -7.05 11.51 -14.06
CA PRO A 205 -6.00 12.46 -13.70
C PRO A 205 -6.22 13.16 -12.36
N LEU A 206 -7.47 13.52 -12.03
CA LEU A 206 -7.83 14.09 -10.74
C LEU A 206 -7.78 13.04 -9.61
N ALA A 207 -7.99 11.76 -9.94
CA ALA A 207 -7.95 10.65 -9.00
C ALA A 207 -6.54 10.11 -8.71
N ARG A 208 -5.46 10.73 -9.21
CA ARG A 208 -4.08 10.28 -8.97
C ARG A 208 -3.77 9.94 -7.50
N PRO A 209 -4.22 10.74 -6.50
CA PRO A 209 -3.99 10.39 -5.10
C PRO A 209 -4.70 9.08 -4.68
N ALA A 210 -5.95 8.89 -5.09
CA ALA A 210 -6.69 7.66 -4.80
C ALA A 210 -6.11 6.45 -5.54
N LEU A 211 -5.69 6.64 -6.79
CA LEU A 211 -5.01 5.59 -7.58
C LEU A 211 -3.68 5.17 -6.93
N ALA A 212 -2.88 6.12 -6.46
CA ALA A 212 -1.63 5.80 -5.76
C ALA A 212 -1.90 5.04 -4.45
N THR A 213 -2.93 5.42 -3.71
CA THR A 213 -3.37 4.70 -2.51
C THR A 213 -3.82 3.27 -2.85
N LEU A 214 -4.64 3.11 -3.89
CA LEU A 214 -5.10 1.80 -4.35
C LEU A 214 -3.93 0.92 -4.80
N ALA A 215 -2.99 1.49 -5.56
CA ALA A 215 -1.80 0.77 -6.03
C ALA A 215 -0.94 0.29 -4.85
N ALA A 216 -0.66 1.17 -3.88
CA ALA A 216 0.15 0.82 -2.72
C ALA A 216 -0.51 -0.25 -1.85
N LEU A 217 -1.83 -0.12 -1.58
CA LEU A 217 -2.57 -1.12 -0.80
C LEU A 217 -2.60 -2.48 -1.51
N THR A 218 -2.89 -2.50 -2.81
CA THR A 218 -2.91 -3.74 -3.59
C THR A 218 -1.53 -4.38 -3.63
N PHE A 219 -0.48 -3.59 -3.86
CA PHE A 219 0.90 -4.08 -3.85
C PHE A 219 1.24 -4.73 -2.51
N LEU A 220 1.00 -4.04 -1.39
CA LEU A 220 1.28 -4.55 -0.05
C LEU A 220 0.52 -5.84 0.26
N LEU A 221 -0.75 -5.93 -0.12
CA LEU A 221 -1.57 -7.14 0.08
C LEU A 221 -1.01 -8.33 -0.70
N MET A 222 -0.68 -8.13 -1.97
CA MET A 222 -0.21 -9.23 -2.83
C MET A 222 1.24 -9.62 -2.56
N TRP A 223 2.10 -8.63 -2.23
CA TRP A 223 3.51 -8.88 -1.94
C TRP A 223 3.73 -9.68 -0.66
N ASN A 224 2.91 -9.46 0.37
CA ASN A 224 3.03 -10.12 1.66
C ASN A 224 2.10 -11.35 1.80
N ASP A 225 1.36 -11.72 0.75
CA ASP A 225 0.45 -12.86 0.83
C ASP A 225 1.24 -14.18 0.88
N LEU A 226 1.04 -14.90 1.94
CA LEU A 226 1.57 -16.25 2.15
C LEU A 226 0.46 -17.28 2.13
N LEU A 227 -0.72 -16.94 2.69
CA LEU A 227 -1.76 -17.92 2.97
C LEU A 227 -2.37 -18.52 1.72
N TRP A 228 -2.69 -17.68 0.72
CA TRP A 228 -3.27 -18.17 -0.51
C TRP A 228 -2.25 -18.92 -1.39
N PRO A 229 -1.03 -18.41 -1.60
CA PRO A 229 0.03 -19.20 -2.25
C PRO A 229 0.29 -20.56 -1.60
N LEU A 230 0.29 -20.66 -0.28
CA LEU A 230 0.49 -21.93 0.46
C LEU A 230 -0.54 -23.02 0.09
N ILE A 231 -1.72 -22.62 -0.37
CA ILE A 231 -2.82 -23.53 -0.71
C ILE A 231 -2.89 -23.78 -2.22
N ALA A 232 -2.66 -22.73 -3.00
CA ALA A 232 -2.87 -22.77 -4.45
C ALA A 232 -1.64 -23.21 -5.24
N ILE A 233 -0.44 -23.20 -4.64
CA ILE A 233 0.84 -23.52 -5.28
C ILE A 233 1.45 -24.74 -4.59
N SER A 234 1.90 -25.71 -5.39
CA SER A 234 2.54 -26.94 -4.92
C SER A 234 3.98 -27.05 -5.43
N SER A 235 4.31 -26.44 -6.56
CA SER A 235 5.65 -26.49 -7.16
C SER A 235 6.53 -25.33 -6.67
N ASP A 236 7.79 -25.61 -6.38
CA ASP A 236 8.78 -24.58 -6.00
C ASP A 236 8.95 -23.52 -7.09
N GLU A 237 8.81 -23.93 -8.33
CA GLU A 237 8.94 -23.03 -9.49
C GLU A 237 7.90 -21.91 -9.55
N ASN A 238 6.69 -22.17 -9.06
CA ASN A 238 5.59 -21.20 -9.03
C ASN A 238 5.41 -20.53 -7.67
N ALA A 239 6.27 -20.88 -6.69
CA ALA A 239 6.23 -20.26 -5.38
C ALA A 239 6.45 -18.73 -5.47
N THR A 240 5.76 -18.01 -4.61
CA THR A 240 6.02 -16.59 -4.33
C THR A 240 7.16 -16.46 -3.32
N LEU A 241 7.74 -15.28 -3.18
CA LEU A 241 8.84 -15.05 -2.26
C LEU A 241 8.50 -15.40 -0.80
N PRO A 242 7.35 -14.96 -0.22
CA PRO A 242 6.97 -15.41 1.11
C PRO A 242 6.81 -16.93 1.24
N LEU A 243 6.24 -17.58 0.23
CA LEU A 243 6.08 -19.04 0.22
C LEU A 243 7.43 -19.75 0.11
N GLY A 244 8.29 -19.33 -0.82
CA GLY A 244 9.63 -19.91 -0.99
C GLY A 244 10.49 -19.78 0.26
N LEU A 245 10.42 -18.65 0.98
CA LEU A 245 11.16 -18.49 2.24
C LEU A 245 10.76 -19.48 3.34
N THR A 246 9.58 -20.09 3.27
CA THR A 246 9.17 -21.13 4.23
C THR A 246 9.97 -22.41 4.07
N THR A 247 10.63 -22.65 2.92
CA THR A 247 11.48 -23.83 2.72
C THR A 247 12.70 -23.83 3.64
N PHE A 248 13.22 -22.64 4.00
CA PHE A 248 14.30 -22.50 4.99
C PHE A 248 13.86 -22.77 6.44
N GLN A 249 12.54 -22.92 6.68
CA GLN A 249 11.95 -23.31 7.97
C GLN A 249 11.66 -24.82 8.01
N GLY A 250 12.53 -25.65 7.45
CA GLY A 250 12.34 -27.10 7.33
C GLY A 250 11.96 -27.79 8.64
N GLN A 251 11.34 -28.99 8.54
CA GLN A 251 10.78 -29.72 9.69
C GLN A 251 11.83 -30.15 10.74
N HIS A 252 13.10 -30.25 10.37
CA HIS A 252 14.16 -30.80 11.23
C HIS A 252 15.34 -29.82 11.44
N THR A 253 15.52 -28.82 10.59
CA THR A 253 16.58 -27.81 10.70
C THR A 253 16.02 -26.46 10.29
N GLN A 254 15.89 -25.58 11.27
CA GLN A 254 15.45 -24.20 11.00
C GLN A 254 16.70 -23.35 10.75
N ASP A 255 16.86 -22.88 9.53
CA ASP A 255 17.89 -21.89 9.21
C ASP A 255 17.34 -20.47 9.44
N PHE A 256 17.30 -20.06 10.71
CA PHE A 256 16.81 -18.74 11.08
C PHE A 256 17.63 -17.62 10.43
N SER A 257 18.94 -17.82 10.23
CA SER A 257 19.78 -16.79 9.61
C SER A 257 19.39 -16.57 8.15
N ALA A 258 19.10 -17.64 7.40
CA ALA A 258 18.59 -17.56 6.03
C ALA A 258 17.20 -16.93 5.97
N VAL A 259 16.29 -17.31 6.87
CA VAL A 259 14.95 -16.70 6.96
C VAL A 259 15.05 -15.21 7.25
N MET A 260 15.91 -14.77 8.16
CA MET A 260 16.09 -13.35 8.47
C MET A 260 16.70 -12.59 7.28
N ALA A 261 17.69 -13.15 6.60
CA ALA A 261 18.27 -12.57 5.39
C ALA A 261 17.23 -12.43 4.26
N GLY A 262 16.45 -13.48 4.01
CA GLY A 262 15.37 -13.47 3.03
C GLY A 262 14.29 -12.42 3.35
N ASN A 263 13.90 -12.31 4.62
CA ASN A 263 12.94 -11.29 5.06
C ASN A 263 13.48 -9.87 4.89
N VAL A 264 14.78 -9.61 5.14
CA VAL A 264 15.40 -8.30 4.86
C VAL A 264 15.25 -7.95 3.37
N ILE A 265 15.51 -8.90 2.47
CA ILE A 265 15.33 -8.68 1.03
C ILE A 265 13.86 -8.40 0.71
N THR A 266 12.93 -9.13 1.32
CA THR A 266 11.48 -8.98 1.11
C THR A 266 10.96 -7.60 1.52
N VAL A 267 11.56 -6.97 2.53
CA VAL A 267 11.16 -5.63 3.00
C VAL A 267 11.57 -4.53 2.02
N VAL A 268 12.64 -4.70 1.25
CA VAL A 268 13.17 -3.65 0.35
C VAL A 268 12.13 -3.15 -0.66
N PRO A 269 11.42 -4.00 -1.44
CA PRO A 269 10.38 -3.52 -2.37
C PRO A 269 9.22 -2.82 -1.66
N VAL A 270 8.87 -3.26 -0.45
CA VAL A 270 7.83 -2.62 0.38
C VAL A 270 8.24 -1.20 0.77
N LEU A 271 9.49 -1.02 1.21
CA LEU A 271 10.04 0.30 1.53
C LEU A 271 10.07 1.20 0.31
N ILE A 272 10.48 0.68 -0.85
CA ILE A 272 10.49 1.44 -2.11
C ILE A 272 9.07 1.88 -2.47
N ALA A 273 8.09 0.95 -2.42
CA ALA A 273 6.69 1.26 -2.70
C ALA A 273 6.14 2.34 -1.75
N PHE A 274 6.47 2.24 -0.46
CA PHE A 274 6.09 3.24 0.54
C PHE A 274 6.73 4.60 0.27
N LEU A 275 8.03 4.67 0.00
CA LEU A 275 8.75 5.92 -0.29
C LEU A 275 8.20 6.62 -1.54
N LEU A 276 7.77 5.86 -2.54
CA LEU A 276 7.13 6.41 -3.73
C LEU A 276 5.72 6.95 -3.45
N ALA A 277 4.96 6.25 -2.59
CA ALA A 277 3.57 6.59 -2.29
C ALA A 277 3.41 7.64 -1.16
N GLN A 278 4.40 7.82 -0.27
CA GLN A 278 4.29 8.63 0.96
C GLN A 278 3.83 10.07 0.73
N ARG A 279 4.32 10.74 -0.32
CA ARG A 279 3.94 12.14 -0.64
C ARG A 279 2.45 12.25 -0.89
N THR A 280 1.89 11.32 -1.64
CA THR A 280 0.47 11.28 -2.00
C THR A 280 -0.41 10.98 -0.77
N PHE A 281 0.07 10.14 0.16
CA PHE A 281 -0.62 9.90 1.43
C PHE A 281 -0.66 11.15 2.30
N ILE A 282 0.45 11.87 2.44
CA ILE A 282 0.54 13.09 3.25
C ILE A 282 -0.39 14.18 2.68
N GLU A 283 -0.41 14.38 1.37
CA GLU A 283 -1.29 15.36 0.71
C GLU A 283 -2.77 15.03 0.92
N SER A 284 -3.16 13.75 0.88
CA SER A 284 -4.54 13.34 1.12
C SER A 284 -5.01 13.61 2.56
N LEU A 285 -4.13 13.41 3.55
CA LEU A 285 -4.43 13.66 4.95
C LEU A 285 -4.51 15.16 5.26
N THR A 286 -3.61 15.97 4.69
CA THR A 286 -3.59 17.42 4.92
C THR A 286 -4.76 18.13 4.26
N SER A 287 -5.21 17.69 3.08
CA SER A 287 -6.39 18.25 2.41
C SER A 287 -7.70 17.99 3.17
N SER A 288 -7.78 16.90 3.92
CA SER A 288 -8.91 16.57 4.78
C SER A 288 -8.95 17.45 6.06
N ALA A 289 -7.78 17.79 6.60
CA ALA A 289 -7.66 18.58 7.83
C ALA A 289 -7.95 20.09 7.62
N VAL A 290 -7.84 20.61 6.40
CA VAL A 290 -8.06 22.05 6.09
C VAL A 290 -9.54 22.36 5.79
N LYS A 291 -10.41 21.35 5.64
CA LYS A 291 -11.85 21.51 5.40
C LYS A 291 -12.71 21.47 6.67
N GLY A 292 -12.08 21.48 7.86
CA GLY A 292 -12.76 21.57 9.16
C GLY A 292 -12.76 22.99 9.73
#